data_9cc46ead2e15e881ab2255432ecc79ac
#
_entry.id   9cc46ead2e15e881ab2255432ecc79ac
#
_cell.length_a   1.000
_cell.length_b   1.000
_cell.length_c   1.000
_cell.angle_alpha   90.00
_cell.angle_beta   90.00
_cell.angle_gamma   90.00
#
_symmetry.space_group_name_H-M   'P 1'
#
loop_
_entity.id
_entity.type
_entity.pdbx_description
1 polymer ?
#
loop_
_entity_poly.entity_id
_entity_poly.type
_entity_poly.pdbx_seq_one_letter_code
_entity_poly.pdbx_strand_id
1 'polypeptide(L)'
;NHHTGQHPRMGAVDVVPFIPIKNVTMEEAIALSKEVGAEVGKRYNLPVFLYEKSASAPHRENLAAVRKGEFEGMAEKIKLPEWQPDFGPTEPHATAGTVAIGARMPLVAYNINLNTPNLDIAHDIAKKIRFIGGGLRYCKAMGVELKDRGITQVSINMTDYTRTALYRAFELTRVEARRYGVSIVGSEIIGLVPMEALIDTASYYLGLENFSMQQVLEARIMEE
;
A
#
# COMPACT_ATOMS: atom_id res chain seq x y z
N ASN A 1 5.50 -19.89 10.16
CA ASN A 1 4.78 -21.20 10.00
C ASN A 1 3.45 -21.27 10.76
N HIS A 2 3.14 -20.30 11.63
CA HIS A 2 1.90 -20.26 12.44
C HIS A 2 1.13 -18.95 12.24
N HIS A 3 1.14 -18.43 11.02
CA HIS A 3 0.47 -17.17 10.71
C HIS A 3 -1.04 -17.39 10.63
N THR A 4 -1.79 -16.53 11.33
CA THR A 4 -3.26 -16.50 11.33
C THR A 4 -3.82 -15.13 10.95
N GLY A 5 -2.96 -14.19 10.53
CA GLY A 5 -3.35 -12.85 10.10
C GLY A 5 -4.11 -12.84 8.78
N GLN A 6 -4.88 -11.78 8.53
CA GLN A 6 -5.71 -11.65 7.33
C GLN A 6 -4.95 -11.12 6.10
N HIS A 7 -3.75 -10.58 6.29
CA HIS A 7 -2.94 -10.06 5.20
C HIS A 7 -2.05 -11.16 4.60
N PRO A 8 -1.94 -11.24 3.26
CA PRO A 8 -1.02 -12.17 2.62
C PRO A 8 0.42 -11.85 3.03
N ARG A 9 1.24 -12.88 3.21
CA ARG A 9 2.66 -12.77 3.52
C ARG A 9 3.45 -13.85 2.77
N MET A 10 4.71 -13.55 2.46
CA MET A 10 5.64 -14.50 1.85
C MET A 10 6.87 -14.77 2.70
N GLY A 11 6.98 -14.14 3.86
CA GLY A 11 8.08 -14.33 4.80
C GLY A 11 7.85 -13.67 6.14
N ALA A 12 8.77 -13.90 7.09
CA ALA A 12 8.69 -13.37 8.45
C ALA A 12 8.81 -11.84 8.50
N VAL A 13 9.68 -11.25 7.67
CA VAL A 13 9.80 -9.80 7.48
C VAL A 13 8.83 -9.33 6.41
N ASP A 14 8.61 -10.15 5.39
CA ASP A 14 7.68 -9.97 4.29
C ASP A 14 8.06 -8.81 3.34
N VAL A 15 8.08 -7.57 3.80
CA VAL A 15 8.40 -6.41 2.96
C VAL A 15 9.24 -5.36 3.66
N VAL A 16 10.24 -4.83 2.96
CA VAL A 16 11.10 -3.72 3.41
C VAL A 16 11.00 -2.58 2.39
N PRO A 17 10.19 -1.55 2.64
CA PRO A 17 10.08 -0.39 1.76
C PRO A 17 11.13 0.68 2.10
N PHE A 18 11.76 1.23 1.07
CA PHE A 18 12.55 2.46 1.15
C PHE A 18 11.70 3.61 0.65
N ILE A 19 11.47 4.61 1.49
CA ILE A 19 10.55 5.71 1.21
C ILE A 19 11.33 7.02 1.35
N PRO A 20 11.57 7.75 0.25
CA PRO A 20 12.20 9.06 0.33
C PRO A 20 11.27 10.05 1.04
N ILE A 21 11.75 10.70 2.10
CA ILE A 21 10.96 11.66 2.91
C ILE A 21 11.50 13.08 2.75
N LYS A 22 12.77 13.34 3.14
CA LYS A 22 13.40 14.65 3.06
C LYS A 22 14.85 14.46 2.65
N ASN A 23 15.33 15.30 1.72
CA ASN A 23 16.73 15.32 1.24
C ASN A 23 17.21 13.99 0.64
N VAL A 24 16.33 13.19 0.12
CA VAL A 24 16.60 11.91 -0.57
C VAL A 24 15.70 11.80 -1.79
N THR A 25 16.28 11.50 -2.93
CA THR A 25 15.55 11.25 -4.18
C THR A 25 15.02 9.82 -4.26
N MET A 26 14.10 9.58 -5.19
CA MET A 26 13.62 8.21 -5.46
C MET A 26 14.75 7.35 -6.04
N GLU A 27 15.63 7.91 -6.85
CA GLU A 27 16.79 7.23 -7.45
C GLU A 27 17.78 6.77 -6.37
N GLU A 28 18.06 7.60 -5.38
CA GLU A 28 18.89 7.22 -4.23
C GLU A 28 18.23 6.13 -3.38
N ALA A 29 16.92 6.23 -3.16
CA ALA A 29 16.17 5.19 -2.45
C ALA A 29 16.17 3.85 -3.22
N ILE A 30 16.07 3.88 -4.55
CA ILE A 30 16.20 2.69 -5.41
C ILE A 30 17.61 2.08 -5.28
N ALA A 31 18.65 2.89 -5.37
CA ALA A 31 20.03 2.41 -5.25
C ALA A 31 20.26 1.74 -3.89
N LEU A 32 19.86 2.41 -2.81
CA LEU A 32 19.97 1.88 -1.44
C LEU A 32 19.18 0.58 -1.25
N SER A 33 17.95 0.50 -1.81
CA SER A 33 17.14 -0.71 -1.71
C SER A 33 17.79 -1.92 -2.39
N LYS A 34 18.51 -1.71 -3.50
CA LYS A 34 19.26 -2.76 -4.20
C LYS A 34 20.50 -3.18 -3.43
N GLU A 35 21.23 -2.23 -2.88
CA GLU A 35 22.40 -2.50 -2.03
C GLU A 35 22.01 -3.34 -0.80
N VAL A 36 20.98 -2.91 -0.08
CA VAL A 36 20.46 -3.66 1.08
C VAL A 36 19.92 -5.01 0.67
N GLY A 37 19.23 -5.11 -0.47
CA GLY A 37 18.75 -6.38 -1.00
C GLY A 37 19.87 -7.38 -1.27
N ALA A 38 20.96 -6.93 -1.86
CA ALA A 38 22.15 -7.76 -2.11
C ALA A 38 22.80 -8.23 -0.79
N GLU A 39 22.94 -7.33 0.18
CA GLU A 39 23.52 -7.67 1.49
C GLU A 39 22.61 -8.64 2.27
N VAL A 40 21.29 -8.45 2.24
CA VAL A 40 20.32 -9.37 2.87
C VAL A 40 20.41 -10.76 2.25
N GLY A 41 20.41 -10.85 0.92
CA GLY A 41 20.55 -12.11 0.21
C GLY A 41 21.83 -12.86 0.56
N LYS A 42 22.95 -12.13 0.62
CA LYS A 42 24.27 -12.68 0.93
C LYS A 42 24.41 -13.06 2.40
N ARG A 43 24.03 -12.17 3.32
CA ARG A 43 24.30 -12.32 4.76
C ARG A 43 23.37 -13.32 5.44
N TYR A 44 22.10 -13.34 5.04
CA TYR A 44 21.07 -14.16 5.68
C TYR A 44 20.63 -15.36 4.85
N ASN A 45 21.25 -15.55 3.67
CA ASN A 45 20.85 -16.61 2.72
C ASN A 45 19.34 -16.59 2.46
N LEU A 46 18.78 -15.40 2.28
CA LEU A 46 17.35 -15.14 2.14
C LEU A 46 17.02 -14.69 0.72
N PRO A 47 16.07 -15.34 0.02
CA PRO A 47 15.64 -14.87 -1.28
C PRO A 47 15.01 -13.48 -1.22
N VAL A 48 15.50 -12.57 -2.04
CA VAL A 48 15.06 -11.18 -2.12
C VAL A 48 14.44 -10.92 -3.49
N PHE A 49 13.24 -10.37 -3.49
CA PHE A 49 12.54 -9.87 -4.68
C PHE A 49 12.51 -8.34 -4.66
N LEU A 50 13.07 -7.72 -5.68
CA LEU A 50 12.92 -6.27 -5.87
C LEU A 50 11.52 -5.95 -6.37
N TYR A 51 10.89 -4.91 -5.83
CA TYR A 51 9.53 -4.53 -6.16
C TYR A 51 9.34 -3.00 -6.29
N GLU A 52 8.16 -2.57 -6.74
CA GLU A 52 7.80 -1.16 -7.00
C GLU A 52 8.84 -0.48 -7.91
N LYS A 53 9.39 0.68 -7.48
CA LYS A 53 10.38 1.43 -8.27
C LYS A 53 11.73 0.73 -8.42
N SER A 54 12.01 -0.24 -7.59
CA SER A 54 13.25 -1.04 -7.67
C SER A 54 13.08 -2.32 -8.49
N ALA A 55 11.86 -2.64 -8.94
CA ALA A 55 11.55 -3.88 -9.64
C ALA A 55 12.49 -4.11 -10.84
N SER A 56 13.02 -5.33 -10.95
CA SER A 56 13.88 -5.76 -12.06
C SER A 56 13.08 -6.08 -13.33
N ALA A 57 11.75 -6.27 -13.20
CA ALA A 57 10.86 -6.56 -14.32
C ALA A 57 9.44 -6.03 -14.05
N PRO A 58 8.66 -5.65 -15.09
CA PRO A 58 7.35 -5.03 -14.94
C PRO A 58 6.34 -5.85 -14.12
N HIS A 59 6.36 -7.17 -14.20
CA HIS A 59 5.46 -8.05 -13.45
C HIS A 59 5.75 -8.07 -11.94
N ARG A 60 6.91 -7.53 -11.50
CA ARG A 60 7.32 -7.43 -10.08
C ARG A 60 7.03 -6.07 -9.46
N GLU A 61 6.61 -5.07 -10.24
CA GLU A 61 6.25 -3.76 -9.70
C GLU A 61 5.14 -3.86 -8.65
N ASN A 62 4.15 -4.73 -8.88
CA ASN A 62 3.04 -4.90 -7.95
C ASN A 62 3.37 -5.91 -6.85
N LEU A 63 3.51 -5.45 -5.60
CA LEU A 63 3.75 -6.31 -4.44
C LEU A 63 2.74 -7.47 -4.32
N ALA A 64 1.47 -7.26 -4.70
CA ALA A 64 0.47 -8.32 -4.67
C ALA A 64 0.80 -9.47 -5.65
N ALA A 65 1.41 -9.15 -6.80
CA ALA A 65 1.90 -10.17 -7.74
C ALA A 65 3.12 -10.92 -7.17
N VAL A 66 4.03 -10.20 -6.52
CA VAL A 66 5.19 -10.81 -5.84
C VAL A 66 4.75 -11.75 -4.73
N ARG A 67 3.77 -11.35 -3.91
CA ARG A 67 3.22 -12.15 -2.80
C ARG A 67 2.28 -13.28 -3.21
N LYS A 68 1.85 -13.32 -4.47
CA LYS A 68 0.89 -14.32 -4.94
C LYS A 68 1.38 -15.75 -4.68
N GLY A 69 0.56 -16.54 -4.00
CA GLY A 69 0.91 -17.88 -3.51
C GLY A 69 1.35 -17.90 -2.06
N GLU A 70 1.60 -16.74 -1.48
CA GLU A 70 2.01 -16.55 -0.08
C GLU A 70 3.24 -17.40 0.29
N PHE A 71 3.53 -17.54 1.57
CA PHE A 71 4.65 -18.35 2.06
C PHE A 71 4.60 -19.79 1.51
N GLU A 72 3.41 -20.36 1.48
CA GLU A 72 3.15 -21.75 1.10
C GLU A 72 3.44 -22.02 -0.39
N GLY A 73 3.15 -21.06 -1.25
CA GLY A 73 3.35 -21.18 -2.70
C GLY A 73 4.73 -20.75 -3.19
N MET A 74 5.56 -20.10 -2.33
CA MET A 74 6.83 -19.56 -2.78
C MET A 74 7.82 -20.63 -3.23
N ALA A 75 7.79 -21.83 -2.63
CA ALA A 75 8.68 -22.92 -3.00
C ALA A 75 8.52 -23.38 -4.47
N GLU A 76 7.29 -23.32 -4.99
CA GLU A 76 7.04 -23.65 -6.41
C GLU A 76 7.24 -22.41 -7.30
N LYS A 77 6.83 -21.25 -6.83
CA LYS A 77 6.95 -20.01 -7.59
C LYS A 77 8.40 -19.64 -7.92
N ILE A 78 9.29 -19.79 -6.98
CA ILE A 78 10.73 -19.42 -7.13
C ILE A 78 11.46 -20.29 -8.16
N LYS A 79 10.91 -21.45 -8.52
CA LYS A 79 11.43 -22.33 -9.58
C LYS A 79 11.15 -21.80 -10.99
N LEU A 80 10.16 -20.92 -11.14
CA LEU A 80 9.81 -20.34 -12.44
C LEU A 80 10.89 -19.32 -12.84
N PRO A 81 11.39 -19.35 -14.09
CA PRO A 81 12.47 -18.45 -14.54
C PRO A 81 12.18 -16.97 -14.30
N GLU A 82 10.92 -16.53 -14.52
CA GLU A 82 10.49 -15.16 -14.32
C GLU A 82 10.34 -14.76 -12.84
N TRP A 83 10.35 -15.74 -11.92
CA TRP A 83 10.23 -15.54 -10.48
C TRP A 83 11.48 -15.93 -9.71
N GLN A 84 12.61 -16.09 -10.36
CA GLN A 84 13.88 -16.24 -9.64
C GLN A 84 14.18 -14.97 -8.83
N PRO A 85 14.71 -15.09 -7.60
CA PRO A 85 15.02 -13.93 -6.78
C PRO A 85 16.07 -13.05 -7.42
N ASP A 86 16.04 -11.76 -7.13
CA ASP A 86 17.07 -10.82 -7.58
C ASP A 86 18.38 -11.03 -6.81
N PHE A 87 18.28 -11.45 -5.55
CA PHE A 87 19.42 -11.78 -4.70
C PHE A 87 19.09 -12.97 -3.79
N GLY A 88 20.14 -13.67 -3.34
CA GLY A 88 20.03 -14.81 -2.46
C GLY A 88 19.76 -16.14 -3.20
N PRO A 89 19.42 -17.20 -2.45
CA PRO A 89 19.21 -18.53 -2.99
C PRO A 89 17.88 -18.67 -3.77
N THR A 90 17.79 -19.71 -4.59
CA THR A 90 16.57 -20.06 -5.34
C THR A 90 15.64 -21.00 -4.58
N GLU A 91 15.79 -21.06 -3.26
CA GLU A 91 14.94 -21.83 -2.34
C GLU A 91 14.51 -20.93 -1.19
N PRO A 92 13.21 -20.92 -0.81
CA PRO A 92 12.76 -20.16 0.34
C PRO A 92 13.46 -20.58 1.62
N HIS A 93 13.81 -19.62 2.46
CA HIS A 93 14.35 -19.92 3.77
C HIS A 93 13.31 -20.64 4.64
N ALA A 94 13.68 -21.74 5.29
CA ALA A 94 12.76 -22.67 5.96
C ALA A 94 11.81 -22.01 6.99
N THR A 95 12.26 -20.94 7.68
CA THR A 95 11.46 -20.22 8.68
C THR A 95 11.19 -18.78 8.31
N ALA A 96 12.11 -18.12 7.60
CA ALA A 96 11.97 -16.71 7.22
C ALA A 96 11.27 -16.51 5.86
N GLY A 97 11.16 -17.57 5.05
CA GLY A 97 10.51 -17.49 3.73
C GLY A 97 11.32 -16.69 2.73
N THR A 98 10.71 -15.66 2.18
CA THR A 98 11.31 -14.72 1.23
C THR A 98 10.98 -13.29 1.64
N VAL A 99 11.65 -12.28 1.07
CA VAL A 99 11.40 -10.87 1.36
C VAL A 99 11.29 -10.05 0.08
N ALA A 100 10.36 -9.09 0.05
CA ALA A 100 10.30 -8.05 -0.97
C ALA A 100 11.01 -6.79 -0.46
N ILE A 101 11.97 -6.27 -1.23
CA ILE A 101 12.71 -5.04 -0.90
C ILE A 101 12.57 -4.08 -2.07
N GLY A 102 12.27 -2.79 -1.81
CA GLY A 102 12.18 -1.83 -2.89
C GLY A 102 11.79 -0.43 -2.46
N ALA A 103 12.03 0.53 -3.34
CA ALA A 103 11.68 1.92 -3.14
C ALA A 103 10.27 2.22 -3.64
N ARG A 104 9.52 3.03 -2.91
CA ARG A 104 8.17 3.46 -3.28
C ARG A 104 7.80 4.81 -2.67
N MET A 105 6.74 5.42 -3.19
CA MET A 105 6.12 6.59 -2.56
C MET A 105 5.52 6.25 -1.19
N PRO A 106 5.37 7.24 -0.29
CA PRO A 106 4.61 7.06 0.94
C PRO A 106 3.21 6.52 0.63
N LEU A 107 2.86 5.39 1.25
CA LEU A 107 1.52 4.82 1.16
C LEU A 107 0.68 5.37 2.31
N VAL A 108 -0.53 5.84 2.00
CA VAL A 108 -1.49 6.23 3.03
C VAL A 108 -2.52 5.11 3.20
N ALA A 109 -2.49 4.47 4.37
CA ALA A 109 -3.53 3.52 4.76
C ALA A 109 -4.74 4.30 5.27
N TYR A 110 -5.81 4.28 4.49
CA TYR A 110 -7.01 5.08 4.70
C TYR A 110 -8.25 4.21 4.64
N ASN A 111 -8.99 4.13 5.72
CA ASN A 111 -10.15 3.25 5.85
C ASN A 111 -11.43 4.07 5.98
N ILE A 112 -12.51 3.62 5.34
CA ILE A 112 -13.82 4.30 5.36
C ILE A 112 -14.87 3.35 5.94
N ASN A 113 -15.51 3.74 7.03
CA ASN A 113 -16.49 2.94 7.75
C ASN A 113 -17.89 3.15 7.19
N LEU A 114 -18.60 2.06 6.93
CA LEU A 114 -19.94 2.02 6.37
C LEU A 114 -20.96 1.58 7.42
N ASN A 115 -22.10 2.25 7.47
CA ASN A 115 -23.20 1.90 8.37
C ASN A 115 -23.98 0.68 7.85
N THR A 116 -23.32 -0.46 7.79
CA THR A 116 -23.90 -1.74 7.39
C THR A 116 -23.06 -2.89 7.89
N PRO A 117 -23.66 -3.98 8.40
CA PRO A 117 -22.93 -5.21 8.70
C PRO A 117 -22.69 -6.07 7.45
N ASN A 118 -23.27 -5.73 6.31
CA ASN A 118 -23.16 -6.52 5.08
C ASN A 118 -21.80 -6.33 4.41
N LEU A 119 -20.93 -7.33 4.54
CA LEU A 119 -19.58 -7.33 3.99
C LEU A 119 -19.56 -7.30 2.45
N ASP A 120 -20.57 -7.87 1.78
CA ASP A 120 -20.64 -7.87 0.31
C ASP A 120 -20.75 -6.45 -0.24
N ILE A 121 -21.47 -5.56 0.44
CA ILE A 121 -21.55 -4.14 0.06
C ILE A 121 -20.17 -3.48 0.13
N ALA A 122 -19.42 -3.70 1.21
CA ALA A 122 -18.06 -3.16 1.33
C ALA A 122 -17.11 -3.74 0.27
N HIS A 123 -17.22 -5.03 -0.05
CA HIS A 123 -16.47 -5.67 -1.13
C HIS A 123 -16.81 -5.09 -2.51
N ASP A 124 -18.07 -4.86 -2.79
CA ASP A 124 -18.51 -4.33 -4.07
C ASP A 124 -18.08 -2.87 -4.26
N ILE A 125 -18.18 -2.06 -3.22
CA ILE A 125 -17.65 -0.69 -3.23
C ILE A 125 -16.13 -0.72 -3.44
N ALA A 126 -15.41 -1.55 -2.69
CA ALA A 126 -13.96 -1.70 -2.83
C ALA A 126 -13.54 -2.10 -4.25
N LYS A 127 -14.28 -3.01 -4.90
CA LYS A 127 -14.03 -3.40 -6.30
C LYS A 127 -14.18 -2.23 -7.27
N LYS A 128 -15.15 -1.35 -7.04
CA LYS A 128 -15.45 -0.20 -7.93
C LYS A 128 -14.46 0.94 -7.75
N ILE A 129 -13.96 1.19 -6.54
CA ILE A 129 -13.06 2.31 -6.30
C ILE A 129 -11.59 1.99 -6.60
N ARG A 130 -11.18 0.72 -6.55
CA ARG A 130 -9.79 0.32 -6.81
C ARG A 130 -9.46 0.25 -8.29
N PHE A 131 -8.19 0.48 -8.64
CA PHE A 131 -7.71 0.53 -10.02
C PHE A 131 -8.05 -0.71 -10.85
N ILE A 132 -7.80 -1.90 -10.33
CA ILE A 132 -8.02 -3.17 -11.05
C ILE A 132 -9.51 -3.40 -11.37
N GLY A 133 -10.41 -2.72 -10.71
CA GLY A 133 -11.85 -2.72 -10.99
C GLY A 133 -12.32 -1.59 -11.91
N GLY A 134 -11.39 -0.81 -12.48
CA GLY A 134 -11.70 0.35 -13.31
C GLY A 134 -11.84 1.67 -12.54
N GLY A 135 -11.53 1.68 -11.25
CA GLY A 135 -11.57 2.86 -10.38
C GLY A 135 -10.27 3.68 -10.39
N LEU A 136 -9.93 4.25 -9.24
CA LEU A 136 -8.81 5.17 -9.06
C LEU A 136 -7.46 4.48 -9.19
N ARG A 137 -6.57 5.00 -10.04
CA ARG A 137 -5.31 4.34 -10.45
C ARG A 137 -4.39 4.00 -9.28
N TYR A 138 -4.29 4.87 -8.28
CA TYR A 138 -3.39 4.69 -7.13
C TYR A 138 -4.15 4.30 -5.86
N CYS A 139 -5.26 3.60 -6.03
CA CYS A 139 -6.12 3.08 -4.96
C CYS A 139 -6.17 1.55 -5.03
N LYS A 140 -5.76 0.91 -3.94
CA LYS A 140 -6.02 -0.51 -3.67
C LYS A 140 -7.07 -0.55 -2.57
N ALA A 141 -8.08 -1.40 -2.68
CA ALA A 141 -9.14 -1.49 -1.69
C ALA A 141 -9.69 -2.91 -1.54
N MET A 142 -10.14 -3.20 -0.32
CA MET A 142 -10.85 -4.42 0.04
C MET A 142 -11.93 -4.13 1.07
N GLY A 143 -12.99 -4.94 1.10
CA GLY A 143 -13.99 -4.90 2.17
C GLY A 143 -13.47 -5.64 3.40
N VAL A 144 -13.78 -5.13 4.58
CA VAL A 144 -13.43 -5.72 5.88
C VAL A 144 -14.63 -5.64 6.80
N GLU A 145 -14.87 -6.68 7.60
CA GLU A 145 -15.87 -6.69 8.65
C GLU A 145 -15.24 -6.21 9.97
N LEU A 146 -15.88 -5.25 10.62
CA LEU A 146 -15.55 -4.81 11.97
C LEU A 146 -16.55 -5.40 12.96
N LYS A 147 -16.33 -6.67 13.33
CA LYS A 147 -17.29 -7.47 14.15
C LYS A 147 -17.66 -6.79 15.45
N ASP A 148 -16.67 -6.23 16.15
CA ASP A 148 -16.88 -5.59 17.45
C ASP A 148 -17.76 -4.32 17.37
N ARG A 149 -17.87 -3.74 16.16
CA ARG A 149 -18.68 -2.55 15.91
C ARG A 149 -19.99 -2.85 15.17
N GLY A 150 -20.18 -4.07 14.66
CA GLY A 150 -21.33 -4.46 13.86
C GLY A 150 -21.44 -3.68 12.55
N ILE A 151 -20.33 -3.23 11.98
CA ILE A 151 -20.26 -2.45 10.74
C ILE A 151 -19.22 -3.05 9.80
N THR A 152 -19.17 -2.54 8.57
CA THR A 152 -18.12 -2.89 7.61
C THR A 152 -17.25 -1.68 7.25
N GLN A 153 -16.13 -1.96 6.65
CA GLN A 153 -15.14 -0.96 6.30
C GLN A 153 -14.61 -1.21 4.90
N VAL A 154 -14.42 -0.16 4.12
CA VAL A 154 -13.61 -0.18 2.92
C VAL A 154 -12.19 0.18 3.33
N SER A 155 -11.32 -0.83 3.41
CA SER A 155 -9.90 -0.64 3.73
C SER A 155 -9.15 -0.29 2.46
N ILE A 156 -8.46 0.84 2.47
CA ILE A 156 -7.84 1.46 1.31
C ILE A 156 -6.35 1.68 1.56
N ASN A 157 -5.55 1.36 0.54
CA ASN A 157 -4.17 1.81 0.45
C ASN A 157 -4.03 2.77 -0.73
N MET A 158 -3.80 4.05 -0.44
CA MET A 158 -3.44 5.07 -1.42
C MET A 158 -1.95 4.95 -1.71
N THR A 159 -1.59 4.43 -2.87
CA THR A 159 -0.19 4.11 -3.22
C THR A 159 0.58 5.29 -3.78
N ASP A 160 -0.13 6.33 -4.22
CA ASP A 160 0.43 7.62 -4.64
C ASP A 160 -0.63 8.70 -4.41
N TYR A 161 -0.59 9.35 -3.26
CA TYR A 161 -1.54 10.39 -2.87
C TYR A 161 -1.40 11.67 -3.70
N THR A 162 -0.23 11.92 -4.31
CA THR A 162 0.02 13.11 -5.14
C THR A 162 -0.76 13.05 -6.46
N ARG A 163 -1.06 11.85 -6.93
CA ARG A 163 -1.82 11.60 -8.17
C ARG A 163 -3.27 11.21 -7.92
N THR A 164 -3.55 10.61 -6.77
CA THR A 164 -4.91 10.29 -6.34
C THR A 164 -5.09 10.73 -4.89
N ALA A 165 -5.70 11.90 -4.71
CA ALA A 165 -5.93 12.48 -3.39
C ALA A 165 -6.91 11.67 -2.54
N LEU A 166 -6.80 11.78 -1.21
CA LEU A 166 -7.67 11.06 -0.26
C LEU A 166 -9.15 11.40 -0.44
N TYR A 167 -9.48 12.69 -0.66
CA TYR A 167 -10.86 13.10 -0.87
C TYR A 167 -11.51 12.41 -2.07
N ARG A 168 -10.76 12.10 -3.13
CA ARG A 168 -11.31 11.39 -4.31
C ARG A 168 -11.77 9.97 -3.95
N ALA A 169 -10.98 9.26 -3.13
CA ALA A 169 -11.38 7.95 -2.64
C ALA A 169 -12.59 8.03 -1.72
N PHE A 170 -12.65 9.04 -0.84
CA PHE A 170 -13.78 9.29 0.04
C PHE A 170 -15.06 9.58 -0.74
N GLU A 171 -15.02 10.52 -1.70
CA GLU A 171 -16.18 10.92 -2.48
C GLU A 171 -16.69 9.79 -3.38
N LEU A 172 -15.79 9.05 -4.02
CA LEU A 172 -16.19 7.90 -4.83
C LEU A 172 -16.82 6.80 -3.96
N THR A 173 -16.26 6.52 -2.78
CA THR A 173 -16.86 5.60 -1.81
C THR A 173 -18.25 6.08 -1.38
N ARG A 174 -18.42 7.39 -1.13
CA ARG A 174 -19.70 8.00 -0.75
C ARG A 174 -20.75 7.85 -1.85
N VAL A 175 -20.38 8.09 -3.11
CA VAL A 175 -21.27 7.92 -4.26
C VAL A 175 -21.70 6.45 -4.41
N GLU A 176 -20.75 5.51 -4.31
CA GLU A 176 -21.07 4.10 -4.43
C GLU A 176 -21.90 3.58 -3.25
N ALA A 177 -21.64 4.04 -2.01
CA ALA A 177 -22.41 3.65 -0.84
C ALA A 177 -23.89 4.05 -0.95
N ARG A 178 -24.20 5.23 -1.53
CA ARG A 178 -25.58 5.69 -1.77
C ARG A 178 -26.39 4.74 -2.62
N ARG A 179 -25.78 4.02 -3.56
CA ARG A 179 -26.48 3.04 -4.42
C ARG A 179 -27.02 1.86 -3.62
N TYR A 180 -26.46 1.60 -2.45
CA TYR A 180 -26.92 0.54 -1.53
C TYR A 180 -27.76 1.09 -0.37
N GLY A 181 -28.08 2.38 -0.36
CA GLY A 181 -28.76 3.02 0.76
C GLY A 181 -27.91 3.07 2.04
N VAL A 182 -26.59 2.99 1.91
CA VAL A 182 -25.64 2.96 3.03
C VAL A 182 -24.94 4.32 3.17
N SER A 183 -24.69 4.73 4.41
CA SER A 183 -23.95 5.95 4.74
C SER A 183 -22.55 5.64 5.25
N ILE A 184 -21.64 6.60 5.05
CA ILE A 184 -20.33 6.63 5.72
C ILE A 184 -20.57 7.16 7.14
N VAL A 185 -20.04 6.45 8.15
CA VAL A 185 -20.12 6.83 9.57
C VAL A 185 -18.80 7.32 10.13
N GLY A 186 -17.76 7.33 9.35
CA GLY A 186 -16.44 7.85 9.70
C GLY A 186 -15.35 7.28 8.81
N SER A 187 -14.15 7.77 9.01
CA SER A 187 -12.94 7.25 8.36
C SER A 187 -11.75 7.35 9.32
N GLU A 188 -10.69 6.62 9.00
CA GLU A 188 -9.47 6.61 9.79
C GLU A 188 -8.23 6.51 8.92
N ILE A 189 -7.14 7.11 9.38
CA ILE A 189 -5.82 6.93 8.81
C ILE A 189 -5.01 6.07 9.77
N ILE A 190 -4.37 5.04 9.25
CA ILE A 190 -3.54 4.14 10.03
C ILE A 190 -2.07 4.51 9.84
N GLY A 191 -1.41 4.82 10.94
CA GLY A 191 -0.01 5.22 10.96
C GLY A 191 0.22 6.68 10.54
N LEU A 192 1.41 6.94 9.99
CA LEU A 192 1.82 8.28 9.58
C LEU A 192 1.27 8.62 8.19
N VAL A 193 0.92 9.89 8.02
CA VAL A 193 0.42 10.45 6.75
C VAL A 193 1.22 11.70 6.39
N PRO A 194 1.60 11.87 5.11
CA PRO A 194 2.20 13.13 4.65
C PRO A 194 1.25 14.31 4.86
N MET A 195 1.77 15.42 5.39
CA MET A 195 1.01 16.66 5.61
C MET A 195 0.30 17.12 4.34
N GLU A 196 0.99 17.08 3.20
CA GLU A 196 0.44 17.46 1.90
C GLU A 196 -0.86 16.72 1.54
N ALA A 197 -0.96 15.42 1.87
CA ALA A 197 -2.16 14.62 1.60
C ALA A 197 -3.39 15.13 2.38
N LEU A 198 -3.18 15.61 3.62
CA LEU A 198 -4.23 16.19 4.44
C LEU A 198 -4.58 17.61 4.00
N ILE A 199 -3.58 18.43 3.67
CA ILE A 199 -3.76 19.81 3.22
C ILE A 199 -4.50 19.84 1.88
N ASP A 200 -4.18 18.97 0.93
CA ASP A 200 -4.91 18.84 -0.33
C ASP A 200 -6.39 18.49 -0.09
N THR A 201 -6.66 17.58 0.83
CA THR A 201 -8.01 17.22 1.23
C THR A 201 -8.75 18.39 1.90
N ALA A 202 -8.08 19.12 2.81
CA ALA A 202 -8.65 20.30 3.44
C ALA A 202 -8.95 21.41 2.42
N SER A 203 -8.03 21.64 1.48
CA SER A 203 -8.21 22.62 0.41
C SER A 203 -9.44 22.33 -0.45
N TYR A 204 -9.67 21.05 -0.79
CA TYR A 204 -10.87 20.64 -1.52
C TYR A 204 -12.16 20.94 -0.76
N TYR A 205 -12.26 20.51 0.52
CA TYR A 205 -13.48 20.67 1.30
C TYR A 205 -13.77 22.11 1.75
N LEU A 206 -12.71 22.91 1.92
CA LEU A 206 -12.84 24.33 2.27
C LEU A 206 -12.99 25.23 1.03
N GLY A 207 -12.82 24.69 -0.18
CA GLY A 207 -12.89 25.48 -1.41
C GLY A 207 -11.80 26.55 -1.49
N LEU A 208 -10.58 26.25 -1.02
CA LEU A 208 -9.49 27.22 -0.99
C LEU A 208 -8.94 27.46 -2.41
N GLU A 209 -8.90 28.72 -2.83
CA GLU A 209 -8.32 29.15 -4.09
C GLU A 209 -6.85 29.52 -3.91
N ASN A 210 -5.99 29.01 -4.80
CA ASN A 210 -4.55 29.32 -4.85
C ASN A 210 -3.79 29.04 -3.53
N PHE A 211 -4.28 28.13 -2.68
CA PHE A 211 -3.61 27.72 -1.45
C PHE A 211 -2.40 26.81 -1.75
N SER A 212 -1.31 27.00 -1.03
CA SER A 212 -0.10 26.20 -1.17
C SER A 212 0.46 25.77 0.18
N MET A 213 1.30 24.72 0.17
CA MET A 213 2.04 24.27 1.35
C MET A 213 2.88 25.36 2.02
N GLN A 214 3.32 26.37 1.25
CA GLN A 214 4.07 27.53 1.75
C GLN A 214 3.29 28.43 2.70
N GLN A 215 1.97 28.26 2.76
CA GLN A 215 1.08 29.00 3.68
C GLN A 215 0.81 28.21 4.97
N VAL A 216 1.31 26.96 5.07
CA VAL A 216 1.22 26.15 6.28
C VAL A 216 2.37 26.54 7.21
N LEU A 217 2.03 26.99 8.42
CA LEU A 217 3.00 27.52 9.39
C LEU A 217 4.09 26.49 9.74
N GLU A 218 3.69 25.26 10.04
CA GLU A 218 4.59 24.16 10.39
C GLU A 218 5.51 23.76 9.22
N ALA A 219 5.00 23.80 7.99
CA ALA A 219 5.82 23.53 6.80
C ALA A 219 6.94 24.56 6.66
N ARG A 220 6.63 25.84 6.90
CA ARG A 220 7.64 26.93 6.87
C ARG A 220 8.71 26.78 7.94
N ILE A 221 8.34 26.33 9.13
CA ILE A 221 9.30 26.14 10.25
C ILE A 221 10.23 24.94 9.95
N MET A 222 9.71 23.91 9.25
CA MET A 222 10.45 22.67 8.95
C MET A 222 11.31 22.77 7.67
N GLU A 223 11.27 23.87 6.93
CA GLU A 223 12.09 24.08 5.72
C GLU A 223 13.58 24.38 6.00
N GLU A 224 13.98 24.61 7.24
CA GLU A 224 15.38 24.85 7.63
C GLU A 224 16.24 23.57 7.64
#